data_dc8e49db04d8eb89d367c3e78c78f8c7
#
_entry.id   dc8e49db04d8eb89d367c3e78c78f8c7
#
_cell.length_a   1.000
_cell.length_b   1.000
_cell.length_c   1.000
_cell.angle_alpha   90.00
_cell.angle_beta   90.00
_cell.angle_gamma   90.00
#
_symmetry.space_group_name_H-M   'P 1'
#
loop_
_entity.id
_entity.type
_entity.pdbx_description
1 polymer ?
#
loop_
_entity_poly.entity_id
_entity_poly.type
_entity_poly.pdbx_seq_one_letter_code
_entity_poly.pdbx_strand_id
1 'polypeptide(L)'
;SPLSRWNPKEKGVSDLYDNMLRRIKLSGGKIKGILWYQGESDVDIESASSYEKRFTDAVASWRNALNDPQLPILTVQLNRVIGRPEADLGWSIIREAQRIVAKRDSKIAIIPTLDLPLSDLIHTSPAGNMILGERLAHAALDLLNEQKQNHNAPDVEKISYIAKQKIEIYFSYVQSYINCIEPH
;
A
#
# COMPACT_ATOMS: atom_id res chain seq x y z
N SER A 1 5.93 12.92 4.20
CA SER A 1 4.90 13.66 4.99
C SER A 1 3.99 12.67 5.71
N PRO A 2 3.57 12.96 6.95
CA PRO A 2 2.67 12.07 7.69
C PRO A 2 1.27 12.04 7.08
N LEU A 3 0.56 10.94 7.32
CA LEU A 3 -0.81 10.70 6.82
C LEU A 3 -1.79 11.78 7.31
N SER A 4 -1.59 12.34 8.50
CA SER A 4 -2.42 13.39 9.09
C SER A 4 -2.61 14.61 8.17
N ARG A 5 -1.60 14.96 7.37
CA ARG A 5 -1.72 16.07 6.42
C ARG A 5 -2.61 15.78 5.21
N TRP A 6 -2.98 14.52 5.00
CA TRP A 6 -3.82 14.04 3.91
C TRP A 6 -5.20 13.58 4.39
N ASN A 7 -5.44 13.55 5.71
CA ASN A 7 -6.67 13.09 6.31
C ASN A 7 -7.37 14.23 7.06
N PRO A 8 -8.49 14.78 6.55
CA PRO A 8 -9.18 15.91 7.17
C PRO A 8 -9.87 15.55 8.51
N LYS A 9 -9.97 14.26 8.85
CA LYS A 9 -10.54 13.80 10.12
C LYS A 9 -9.54 13.86 11.29
N GLU A 10 -8.25 14.02 10.98
CA GLU A 10 -7.23 14.12 12.02
C GLU A 10 -7.10 15.58 12.53
N LYS A 11 -6.78 15.70 13.81
CA LYS A 11 -6.49 17.02 14.40
C LYS A 11 -5.14 17.51 13.86
N GLY A 12 -5.13 18.68 13.26
CA GLY A 12 -3.91 19.29 12.73
C GLY A 12 -4.14 19.98 11.39
N VAL A 13 -3.06 20.16 10.64
CA VAL A 13 -3.09 20.84 9.36
C VAL A 13 -3.25 19.81 8.25
N SER A 14 -4.41 19.75 7.62
CA SER A 14 -4.71 18.92 6.45
C SER A 14 -4.40 19.64 5.12
N ASP A 15 -3.34 20.43 5.10
CA ASP A 15 -2.97 21.29 3.98
C ASP A 15 -2.70 20.54 2.67
N LEU A 16 -2.17 19.32 2.75
CA LEU A 16 -1.93 18.50 1.56
C LEU A 16 -3.23 17.94 0.98
N TYR A 17 -4.19 17.57 1.83
CA TYR A 17 -5.54 17.20 1.41
C TYR A 17 -6.22 18.35 0.65
N ASP A 18 -6.24 19.54 1.23
CA ASP A 18 -6.87 20.71 0.61
C ASP A 18 -6.19 21.08 -0.71
N ASN A 19 -4.85 21.03 -0.73
CA ASN A 19 -4.08 21.26 -1.97
C ASN A 19 -4.36 20.22 -3.04
N MET A 20 -4.48 18.95 -2.68
CA MET A 20 -4.84 17.86 -3.61
C MET A 20 -6.19 18.17 -4.26
N LEU A 21 -7.22 18.43 -3.48
CA LEU A 21 -8.56 18.73 -3.99
C LEU A 21 -8.57 19.99 -4.88
N ARG A 22 -7.86 21.04 -4.46
CA ARG A 22 -7.73 22.27 -5.28
C ARG A 22 -7.07 21.98 -6.63
N ARG A 23 -5.99 21.18 -6.66
CA ARG A 23 -5.33 20.82 -7.92
C ARG A 23 -6.20 19.96 -8.82
N ILE A 24 -6.91 18.98 -8.27
CA ILE A 24 -7.87 18.15 -9.01
C ILE A 24 -8.93 19.05 -9.65
N LYS A 25 -9.50 20.01 -8.89
CA LYS A 25 -10.48 20.96 -9.40
C LYS A 25 -9.94 21.81 -10.56
N LEU A 26 -8.71 22.32 -10.42
CA LEU A 26 -8.04 23.10 -11.48
C LEU A 26 -7.74 22.28 -12.74
N SER A 27 -7.57 20.97 -12.62
CA SER A 27 -7.34 20.04 -13.73
C SER A 27 -8.63 19.49 -14.35
N GLY A 28 -9.78 20.10 -14.09
CA GLY A 28 -11.07 19.69 -14.65
C GLY A 28 -11.97 18.89 -13.71
N GLY A 29 -11.52 18.64 -12.46
CA GLY A 29 -12.35 18.06 -11.39
C GLY A 29 -12.57 16.55 -11.47
N LYS A 30 -12.03 15.86 -12.47
CA LYS A 30 -12.21 14.41 -12.69
C LYS A 30 -10.88 13.68 -12.65
N ILE A 31 -10.81 12.61 -11.87
CA ILE A 31 -9.68 11.67 -11.85
C ILE A 31 -10.20 10.25 -12.00
N LYS A 32 -9.34 9.33 -12.41
CA LYS A 32 -9.67 7.91 -12.60
C LYS A 32 -9.25 7.04 -11.42
N GLY A 33 -8.42 7.56 -10.54
CA GLY A 33 -7.91 6.87 -9.36
C GLY A 33 -6.82 7.68 -8.67
N ILE A 34 -6.34 7.17 -7.53
CA ILE A 34 -5.24 7.76 -6.76
C ILE A 34 -4.12 6.74 -6.68
N LEU A 35 -2.89 7.14 -7.00
CA LEU A 35 -1.67 6.39 -6.70
C LEU A 35 -1.15 6.90 -5.35
N TRP A 36 -1.03 6.00 -4.38
CA TRP A 36 -0.67 6.33 -3.02
C TRP A 36 0.61 5.63 -2.58
N TYR A 37 1.66 6.40 -2.33
CA TYR A 37 2.93 5.89 -1.79
C TYR A 37 3.32 6.74 -0.58
N GLN A 38 3.06 6.23 0.61
CA GLN A 38 3.30 6.93 1.87
C GLN A 38 3.25 5.91 3.01
N GLY A 39 3.86 6.24 4.15
CA GLY A 39 3.88 5.47 5.39
C GLY A 39 5.16 5.74 6.19
N GLU A 40 6.24 6.13 5.54
CA GLU A 40 7.59 6.29 6.12
C GLU A 40 7.64 7.33 7.25
N SER A 41 6.73 8.30 7.23
CA SER A 41 6.64 9.34 8.26
C SER A 41 5.71 8.99 9.43
N ASP A 42 5.14 7.79 9.41
CA ASP A 42 4.18 7.31 10.43
C ASP A 42 4.68 6.01 11.10
N VAL A 43 6.00 5.75 11.05
CA VAL A 43 6.61 4.50 11.54
C VAL A 43 6.86 4.46 13.05
N ASP A 44 6.66 5.56 13.78
CA ASP A 44 6.61 5.49 15.23
C ASP A 44 5.44 4.59 15.67
N ILE A 45 5.59 3.91 16.80
CA ILE A 45 4.67 2.84 17.22
C ILE A 45 3.24 3.35 17.41
N GLU A 46 3.05 4.56 17.91
CA GLU A 46 1.74 5.15 18.11
C GLU A 46 1.04 5.40 16.77
N SER A 47 1.71 6.07 15.84
CA SER A 47 1.21 6.36 14.50
C SER A 47 0.99 5.07 13.70
N ALA A 48 1.94 4.14 13.73
CA ALA A 48 1.86 2.87 13.02
C ALA A 48 0.68 2.02 13.49
N SER A 49 0.46 1.91 14.81
CA SER A 49 -0.63 1.11 15.40
C SER A 49 -2.02 1.62 15.00
N SER A 50 -2.16 2.89 14.68
CA SER A 50 -3.41 3.51 14.25
C SER A 50 -3.53 3.67 12.73
N TYR A 51 -2.48 3.32 11.96
CA TYR A 51 -2.39 3.60 10.53
C TYR A 51 -3.53 2.97 9.71
N GLU A 52 -3.93 1.74 10.00
CA GLU A 52 -5.03 1.06 9.31
C GLU A 52 -6.32 1.89 9.33
N LYS A 53 -6.72 2.32 10.54
CA LYS A 53 -7.92 3.14 10.71
C LYS A 53 -7.77 4.50 10.04
N ARG A 54 -6.64 5.17 10.23
CA ARG A 54 -6.35 6.51 9.70
C ARG A 54 -6.34 6.49 8.17
N PHE A 55 -5.76 5.46 7.55
CA PHE A 55 -5.73 5.32 6.10
C PHE A 55 -7.13 5.03 5.54
N THR A 56 -7.90 4.16 6.19
CA THR A 56 -9.31 3.92 5.84
C THR A 56 -10.14 5.22 5.89
N ASP A 57 -9.97 6.01 6.95
CA ASP A 57 -10.65 7.29 7.10
C ASP A 57 -10.23 8.32 6.03
N ALA A 58 -8.94 8.34 5.65
CA ALA A 58 -8.44 9.21 4.58
C ALA A 58 -9.07 8.83 3.24
N VAL A 59 -9.04 7.56 2.86
CA VAL A 59 -9.67 7.07 1.61
C VAL A 59 -11.15 7.41 1.56
N ALA A 60 -11.89 7.18 2.65
CA ALA A 60 -13.30 7.54 2.72
C ALA A 60 -13.52 9.05 2.54
N SER A 61 -12.65 9.89 3.11
CA SER A 61 -12.72 11.34 2.95
C SER A 61 -12.42 11.80 1.52
N TRP A 62 -11.43 11.18 0.86
CA TRP A 62 -11.09 11.48 -0.54
C TRP A 62 -12.26 11.12 -1.47
N ARG A 63 -12.82 9.93 -1.34
CA ARG A 63 -13.97 9.45 -2.10
C ARG A 63 -15.19 10.36 -1.92
N ASN A 64 -15.47 10.75 -0.68
CA ASN A 64 -16.58 11.65 -0.37
C ASN A 64 -16.38 13.04 -1.01
N ALA A 65 -15.21 13.64 -0.87
CA ALA A 65 -14.90 14.96 -1.44
C ALA A 65 -14.93 14.99 -2.97
N LEU A 66 -14.60 13.87 -3.61
CA LEU A 66 -14.62 13.72 -5.06
C LEU A 66 -15.95 13.19 -5.60
N ASN A 67 -16.92 12.94 -4.72
CA ASN A 67 -18.24 12.37 -5.03
C ASN A 67 -18.14 11.08 -5.86
N ASP A 68 -17.15 10.24 -5.54
CA ASP A 68 -16.93 8.94 -6.18
C ASP A 68 -16.61 7.87 -5.12
N PRO A 69 -17.62 7.15 -4.59
CA PRO A 69 -17.43 6.14 -3.55
C PRO A 69 -16.66 4.91 -4.04
N GLN A 70 -16.54 4.74 -5.36
CA GLN A 70 -15.85 3.63 -5.99
C GLN A 70 -14.49 4.03 -6.59
N LEU A 71 -14.00 5.26 -6.31
CA LEU A 71 -12.73 5.74 -6.83
C LEU A 71 -11.60 4.74 -6.49
N PRO A 72 -10.91 4.20 -7.51
CA PRO A 72 -9.80 3.27 -7.29
C PRO A 72 -8.62 3.92 -6.56
N ILE A 73 -8.05 3.19 -5.60
CA ILE A 73 -6.82 3.57 -4.91
C ILE A 73 -5.78 2.47 -5.14
N LEU A 74 -4.62 2.84 -5.64
CA LEU A 74 -3.50 1.94 -5.79
C LEU A 74 -2.46 2.32 -4.73
N THR A 75 -2.42 1.54 -3.65
CA THR A 75 -1.47 1.79 -2.56
C THR A 75 -0.20 0.98 -2.75
N VAL A 76 0.93 1.66 -2.69
CA VAL A 76 2.25 1.02 -2.67
C VAL A 76 2.54 0.58 -1.25
N GLN A 77 2.77 -0.72 -1.05
CA GLN A 77 3.22 -1.24 0.23
C GLN A 77 4.63 -0.75 0.50
N LEU A 78 4.90 -0.28 1.72
CA LEU A 78 6.23 0.23 2.08
C LEU A 78 7.33 -0.78 1.75
N ASN A 79 8.42 -0.30 1.15
CA ASN A 79 9.62 -1.08 0.91
C ASN A 79 10.28 -1.44 2.25
N ARG A 80 11.38 -2.21 2.21
CA ARG A 80 12.17 -2.50 3.39
C ARG A 80 12.95 -1.28 3.87
N VAL A 81 13.32 -1.27 5.13
CA VAL A 81 14.29 -0.35 5.73
C VAL A 81 15.57 -1.13 6.04
N ILE A 82 16.73 -0.51 5.85
CA ILE A 82 18.04 -1.13 6.10
C ILE A 82 18.78 -0.33 7.18
N GLY A 83 19.45 -1.03 8.11
CA GLY A 83 20.29 -0.40 9.11
C GLY A 83 19.56 0.42 10.18
N ARG A 84 18.25 0.19 10.37
CA ARG A 84 17.41 0.85 11.38
C ARG A 84 16.53 -0.15 12.10
N PRO A 85 17.08 -1.07 12.89
CA PRO A 85 16.30 -2.12 13.55
C PRO A 85 15.21 -1.55 14.49
N GLU A 86 15.41 -0.37 15.04
CA GLU A 86 14.42 0.33 15.85
C GLU A 86 13.16 0.75 15.09
N ALA A 87 13.25 0.87 13.77
CA ALA A 87 12.11 1.23 12.91
C ALA A 87 11.39 -0.01 12.34
N ASP A 88 11.99 -1.19 12.36
CA ASP A 88 11.50 -2.39 11.70
C ASP A 88 10.07 -2.76 12.11
N LEU A 89 9.75 -2.63 13.39
CA LEU A 89 8.42 -2.94 13.91
C LEU A 89 7.36 -2.00 13.32
N GLY A 90 7.59 -0.68 13.37
CA GLY A 90 6.67 0.31 12.81
C GLY A 90 6.46 0.12 11.30
N TRP A 91 7.55 -0.14 10.55
CA TRP A 91 7.48 -0.44 9.11
C TRP A 91 6.64 -1.69 8.83
N SER A 92 6.80 -2.74 9.65
CA SER A 92 6.05 -3.99 9.52
C SER A 92 4.56 -3.79 9.81
N ILE A 93 4.23 -3.02 10.85
CA ILE A 93 2.84 -2.68 11.19
C ILE A 93 2.17 -1.91 10.04
N ILE A 94 2.85 -0.92 9.45
CA ILE A 94 2.29 -0.15 8.34
C ILE A 94 2.10 -1.03 7.11
N ARG A 95 3.08 -1.87 6.73
CA ARG A 95 2.92 -2.81 5.61
C ARG A 95 1.71 -3.71 5.79
N GLU A 96 1.52 -4.23 6.99
CA GLU A 96 0.35 -5.07 7.30
C GLU A 96 -0.95 -4.28 7.25
N ALA A 97 -0.98 -3.07 7.80
CA ALA A 97 -2.13 -2.18 7.71
C ALA A 97 -2.54 -1.88 6.26
N GLN A 98 -1.56 -1.58 5.40
CA GLN A 98 -1.79 -1.37 3.96
C GLN A 98 -2.39 -2.62 3.30
N ARG A 99 -1.88 -3.82 3.63
CA ARG A 99 -2.39 -5.10 3.14
C ARG A 99 -3.83 -5.36 3.59
N ILE A 100 -4.13 -5.14 4.86
CA ILE A 100 -5.47 -5.35 5.42
C ILE A 100 -6.49 -4.40 4.80
N VAL A 101 -6.15 -3.12 4.64
CA VAL A 101 -7.05 -2.14 4.00
C VAL A 101 -7.37 -2.54 2.57
N ALA A 102 -6.36 -2.95 1.78
CA ALA A 102 -6.59 -3.42 0.41
C ALA A 102 -7.43 -4.71 0.36
N LYS A 103 -7.23 -5.63 1.31
CA LYS A 103 -7.99 -6.89 1.37
C LYS A 103 -9.49 -6.67 1.67
N ARG A 104 -9.83 -5.60 2.38
CA ARG A 104 -11.22 -5.28 2.78
C ARG A 104 -11.98 -4.44 1.77
N ASP A 105 -11.30 -3.83 0.81
CA ASP A 105 -11.90 -2.93 -0.17
C ASP A 105 -11.46 -3.31 -1.59
N SER A 106 -12.38 -3.87 -2.37
CA SER A 106 -12.12 -4.35 -3.73
C SER A 106 -11.72 -3.24 -4.73
N LYS A 107 -11.86 -1.97 -4.35
CA LYS A 107 -11.39 -0.82 -5.14
C LYS A 107 -10.06 -0.27 -4.64
N ILE A 108 -9.37 -1.01 -3.77
CA ILE A 108 -7.99 -0.73 -3.36
C ILE A 108 -7.09 -1.87 -3.82
N ALA A 109 -6.11 -1.58 -4.66
CA ALA A 109 -5.04 -2.52 -4.98
C ALA A 109 -3.81 -2.21 -4.12
N ILE A 110 -3.10 -3.26 -3.67
CA ILE A 110 -1.80 -3.13 -3.00
C ILE A 110 -0.68 -3.63 -3.92
N ILE A 111 0.37 -2.83 -4.04
CA ILE A 111 1.53 -3.12 -4.87
C ILE A 111 2.74 -3.35 -3.96
N PRO A 112 3.21 -4.59 -3.81
CA PRO A 112 4.36 -4.90 -2.97
C PRO A 112 5.66 -4.38 -3.59
N THR A 113 6.62 -4.03 -2.71
CA THR A 113 7.91 -3.46 -3.10
C THR A 113 9.11 -4.06 -2.38
N LEU A 114 8.92 -5.05 -1.51
CA LEU A 114 10.00 -5.64 -0.72
C LEU A 114 11.14 -6.24 -1.56
N ASP A 115 10.85 -6.67 -2.78
CA ASP A 115 11.79 -7.20 -3.76
C ASP A 115 12.49 -6.12 -4.60
N LEU A 116 12.04 -4.87 -4.53
CA LEU A 116 12.60 -3.80 -5.34
C LEU A 116 13.93 -3.30 -4.77
N PRO A 117 14.92 -2.98 -5.63
CA PRO A 117 16.19 -2.44 -5.19
C PRO A 117 16.04 -1.06 -4.57
N LEU A 118 16.83 -0.78 -3.54
CA LEU A 118 16.95 0.52 -2.89
C LEU A 118 18.13 1.30 -3.45
N SER A 119 18.04 2.63 -3.42
CA SER A 119 19.15 3.56 -3.69
C SER A 119 19.90 3.98 -2.42
N ASP A 120 19.24 3.87 -1.28
CA ASP A 120 19.79 4.14 0.05
C ASP A 120 19.11 3.24 1.11
N LEU A 121 19.00 3.68 2.36
CA LEU A 121 18.46 2.88 3.45
C LEU A 121 16.94 2.63 3.34
N ILE A 122 16.19 3.46 2.58
CA ILE A 122 14.73 3.43 2.55
C ILE A 122 14.10 3.73 1.18
N HIS A 123 14.83 4.42 0.28
CA HIS A 123 14.23 4.87 -0.97
C HIS A 123 14.40 3.83 -2.08
N THR A 124 13.32 3.52 -2.75
CA THR A 124 13.32 2.68 -3.96
C THR A 124 14.19 3.32 -5.05
N SER A 125 15.08 2.54 -5.64
CA SER A 125 16.01 3.02 -6.66
C SER A 125 15.28 3.42 -7.97
N PRO A 126 15.93 4.16 -8.88
CA PRO A 126 15.35 4.46 -10.19
C PRO A 126 14.90 3.20 -10.96
N ALA A 127 15.72 2.13 -10.95
CA ALA A 127 15.35 0.85 -11.56
C ALA A 127 14.15 0.21 -10.87
N GLY A 128 14.09 0.25 -9.53
CA GLY A 128 12.94 -0.21 -8.76
C GLY A 128 11.68 0.59 -9.07
N ASN A 129 11.79 1.90 -9.25
CA ASN A 129 10.66 2.76 -9.60
C ASN A 129 10.11 2.48 -11.01
N MET A 130 10.94 2.03 -11.97
CA MET A 130 10.46 1.57 -13.28
C MET A 130 9.60 0.31 -13.15
N ILE A 131 10.07 -0.68 -12.38
CA ILE A 131 9.31 -1.90 -12.09
C ILE A 131 8.02 -1.58 -11.34
N LEU A 132 8.09 -0.69 -10.36
CA LEU A 132 6.92 -0.23 -9.61
C LEU A 132 5.88 0.44 -10.53
N GLY A 133 6.32 1.28 -11.46
CA GLY A 133 5.46 1.93 -12.44
C GLY A 133 4.71 0.92 -13.32
N GLU A 134 5.38 -0.14 -13.77
CA GLU A 134 4.77 -1.22 -14.53
C GLU A 134 3.72 -1.98 -13.70
N ARG A 135 4.05 -2.33 -12.45
CA ARG A 135 3.10 -2.98 -11.51
C ARG A 135 1.86 -2.12 -11.26
N LEU A 136 2.07 -0.82 -11.04
CA LEU A 136 0.98 0.14 -10.86
C LEU A 136 0.10 0.24 -12.11
N ALA A 137 0.69 0.23 -13.31
CA ALA A 137 -0.07 0.28 -14.56
C ALA A 137 -0.94 -0.97 -14.74
N HIS A 138 -0.40 -2.16 -14.50
CA HIS A 138 -1.17 -3.41 -14.56
C HIS A 138 -2.32 -3.40 -13.56
N ALA A 139 -2.06 -3.04 -12.29
CA ALA A 139 -3.08 -2.97 -11.27
C ALA A 139 -4.17 -1.93 -11.60
N ALA A 140 -3.79 -0.79 -12.19
CA ALA A 140 -4.76 0.23 -12.63
C ALA A 140 -5.67 -0.30 -13.74
N LEU A 141 -5.12 -1.00 -14.74
CA LEU A 141 -5.90 -1.59 -15.82
C LEU A 141 -6.87 -2.64 -15.29
N ASP A 142 -6.44 -3.50 -14.37
CA ASP A 142 -7.29 -4.53 -13.78
C ASP A 142 -8.44 -3.91 -12.97
N LEU A 143 -8.17 -2.90 -12.13
CA LEU A 143 -9.21 -2.22 -11.34
C LEU A 143 -10.21 -1.45 -12.22
N LEU A 144 -9.75 -0.83 -13.31
CA LEU A 144 -10.58 -0.05 -14.21
C LEU A 144 -11.42 -0.94 -15.15
N ASN A 145 -10.91 -2.09 -15.54
CA ASN A 145 -11.57 -3.01 -16.47
C ASN A 145 -12.37 -4.12 -15.76
N GLU A 146 -12.38 -4.12 -14.42
CA GLU A 146 -13.00 -5.16 -13.59
C GLU A 146 -12.54 -6.59 -13.96
N GLN A 147 -11.33 -6.70 -14.48
CA GLN A 147 -10.74 -7.99 -14.82
C GLN A 147 -10.36 -8.76 -13.55
N LYS A 148 -10.40 -10.09 -13.63
CA LYS A 148 -9.94 -10.93 -12.52
C LYS A 148 -8.45 -10.71 -12.31
N GLN A 149 -8.15 -9.96 -11.34
CA GLN A 149 -6.94 -9.64 -10.59
C GLN A 149 -5.72 -10.52 -10.87
N ASN A 150 -5.03 -10.24 -11.98
CA ASN A 150 -3.72 -10.84 -12.26
C ASN A 150 -2.56 -10.05 -11.64
N HIS A 151 -2.85 -8.89 -11.01
CA HIS A 151 -1.86 -8.01 -10.41
C HIS A 151 -1.55 -8.31 -8.95
N ASN A 152 -2.34 -9.16 -8.28
CA ASN A 152 -2.11 -9.49 -6.89
C ASN A 152 -0.86 -10.35 -6.74
N ALA A 153 0.03 -9.92 -5.84
CA ALA A 153 1.10 -10.78 -5.36
C ALA A 153 0.55 -11.93 -4.52
N PRO A 154 1.29 -13.04 -4.40
CA PRO A 154 0.92 -14.13 -3.50
C PRO A 154 0.63 -13.60 -2.08
N ASP A 155 -0.54 -13.90 -1.54
CA ASP A 155 -0.94 -13.56 -0.17
C ASP A 155 -1.12 -14.83 0.67
N VAL A 156 -0.72 -14.76 1.94
CA VAL A 156 -0.89 -15.89 2.86
C VAL A 156 -2.38 -16.06 3.18
N GLU A 157 -2.92 -17.20 2.79
CA GLU A 157 -4.31 -17.56 3.04
C GLU A 157 -4.48 -18.35 4.34
N LYS A 158 -3.57 -19.30 4.59
CA LYS A 158 -3.63 -20.18 5.75
C LYS A 158 -2.23 -20.63 6.17
N ILE A 159 -2.03 -20.72 7.48
CA ILE A 159 -0.85 -21.34 8.10
C ILE A 159 -1.34 -22.53 8.94
N SER A 160 -0.74 -23.71 8.73
CA SER A 160 -1.04 -24.93 9.49
C SER A 160 0.24 -25.45 10.14
N TYR A 161 0.19 -25.66 11.45
CA TYR A 161 1.25 -26.30 12.21
C TYR A 161 0.99 -27.82 12.22
N ILE A 162 1.79 -28.56 11.45
CA ILE A 162 1.61 -30.02 11.29
C ILE A 162 2.37 -30.81 12.37
N ALA A 163 3.57 -30.32 12.73
CA ALA A 163 4.42 -30.90 13.78
C ALA A 163 5.34 -29.84 14.37
N LYS A 164 6.11 -30.17 15.43
CA LYS A 164 7.02 -29.23 16.08
C LYS A 164 8.01 -28.52 15.12
N GLN A 165 8.30 -29.15 13.97
CA GLN A 165 9.27 -28.63 13.00
C GLN A 165 8.70 -28.53 11.57
N LYS A 166 7.36 -28.66 11.42
CA LYS A 166 6.72 -28.58 10.11
C LYS A 166 5.56 -27.61 10.13
N ILE A 167 5.68 -26.56 9.30
CA ILE A 167 4.65 -25.58 9.04
C ILE A 167 4.28 -25.68 7.55
N GLU A 168 2.98 -25.69 7.25
CA GLU A 168 2.46 -25.56 5.89
C GLU A 168 1.83 -24.18 5.74
N ILE A 169 2.24 -23.46 4.69
CA ILE A 169 1.72 -22.15 4.36
C ILE A 169 1.02 -22.25 3.00
N TYR A 170 -0.24 -21.84 2.98
CA TYR A 170 -1.06 -21.79 1.77
C TYR A 170 -1.12 -20.34 1.28
N PHE A 171 -0.94 -20.16 -0.01
CA PHE A 171 -0.97 -18.86 -0.65
C PHE A 171 -2.10 -18.80 -1.66
N SER A 172 -2.82 -17.67 -1.68
CA SER A 172 -3.70 -17.27 -2.78
C SER A 172 -2.92 -16.50 -3.85
N TYR A 173 -3.51 -16.32 -5.02
CA TYR A 173 -2.96 -15.56 -6.17
C TYR A 173 -1.65 -16.12 -6.75
N VAL A 174 -1.36 -17.39 -6.55
CA VAL A 174 -0.21 -18.06 -7.15
C VAL A 174 -0.59 -18.54 -8.55
N GLN A 175 0.06 -18.01 -9.59
CA GLN A 175 -0.22 -18.37 -10.98
C GLN A 175 0.53 -19.63 -11.45
N SER A 176 1.70 -19.93 -10.87
CA SER A 176 2.51 -21.09 -11.23
C SER A 176 3.15 -21.75 -10.00
N TYR A 177 4.23 -21.21 -9.49
CA TYR A 177 4.94 -21.73 -8.31
C TYR A 177 5.63 -20.60 -7.53
N ILE A 178 5.91 -20.86 -6.27
CA ILE A 178 6.69 -19.96 -5.40
C ILE A 178 8.10 -20.51 -5.30
N ASN A 179 9.09 -19.71 -5.70
CA ASN A 179 10.49 -20.03 -5.44
C ASN A 179 10.88 -19.59 -4.03
N CYS A 180 11.41 -20.53 -3.25
CA CYS A 180 12.16 -20.18 -2.04
C CYS A 180 13.60 -19.88 -2.44
N ILE A 181 14.05 -18.67 -2.20
CA ILE A 181 15.46 -18.30 -2.35
C ILE A 181 16.11 -18.57 -1.00
N GLU A 182 17.10 -19.47 -0.96
CA GLU A 182 17.86 -19.69 0.26
C GLU A 182 18.61 -18.40 0.63
N PRO A 183 18.59 -17.98 1.91
CA PRO A 183 19.41 -16.85 2.33
C PRO A 183 20.88 -17.19 2.15
N HIS A 184 21.60 -16.34 1.45
CA HIS A 184 23.08 -16.41 1.30
C HIS A 184 23.77 -15.94 2.56
#